data_ab13b643afe522468b3ab4735ad3c8dd
#
_entry.id   ab13b643afe522468b3ab4735ad3c8dd
#
_cell.length_a   1.000
_cell.length_b   1.000
_cell.length_c   1.000
_cell.angle_alpha   90.00
_cell.angle_beta   90.00
_cell.angle_gamma   90.00
#
_symmetry.space_group_name_H-M   'P 1'
#
loop_
_entity.id
_entity.type
_entity.pdbx_description
1 polymer ?
#
loop_
_entity_poly.entity_id
_entity_poly.type
_entity_poly.pdbx_seq_one_letter_code
_entity_poly.pdbx_strand_id
1 'polypeptide(L)'
;LKGVLNKNYGRPEIDKTRLGELVDLISNISVGDSESKKKDVLGRVYEYFLGRFAGAEGKGGGEFYTPKSIVKTLVEMIEPYEGRVYDPCCGSGGMFVQSEKFVEDHQGKIENLSIYGQEMNATTWKLCKMNLAIRGLDANLGPHHDDTFHHDLHKTLKADFILANPPFNISDWGGKQLTDDVRW
;
A
#
# COMPACT_ATOMS: atom_id res chain seq x y z
N LEU A 1 8.00 -7.89 8.64
CA LEU A 1 6.60 -8.23 8.94
C LEU A 1 6.35 -8.70 10.39
N LYS A 2 7.39 -8.74 11.23
CA LYS A 2 7.23 -9.10 12.66
C LYS A 2 6.27 -8.10 13.34
N GLY A 3 5.18 -8.59 13.95
CA GLY A 3 4.16 -7.77 14.59
C GLY A 3 3.10 -7.17 13.64
N VAL A 4 3.27 -7.28 12.32
CA VAL A 4 2.30 -6.80 11.32
C VAL A 4 1.25 -7.86 11.03
N LEU A 5 1.68 -9.11 10.85
CA LEU A 5 0.79 -10.23 10.54
C LEU A 5 -0.02 -10.65 11.76
N ASN A 6 -1.30 -10.82 11.56
CA ASN A 6 -2.21 -11.34 12.57
C ASN A 6 -1.93 -12.82 12.80
N LYS A 7 -1.74 -13.24 14.07
CA LYS A 7 -1.50 -14.66 14.41
C LYS A 7 -2.77 -15.44 14.75
N ASN A 8 -3.95 -14.89 14.41
CA ASN A 8 -5.24 -15.45 14.82
C ASN A 8 -5.77 -16.54 13.87
N TYR A 9 -4.91 -17.37 13.30
CA TYR A 9 -5.29 -18.49 12.42
C TYR A 9 -5.96 -19.65 13.18
N GLY A 10 -5.91 -19.65 14.52
CA GLY A 10 -6.54 -20.65 15.36
C GLY A 10 -7.99 -20.35 15.75
N ARG A 11 -8.64 -19.36 15.14
CA ARG A 11 -10.05 -19.02 15.42
C ARG A 11 -10.98 -20.16 15.07
N PRO A 12 -12.06 -20.39 15.86
CA PRO A 12 -13.05 -21.44 15.58
C PRO A 12 -13.73 -21.28 14.21
N GLU A 13 -13.88 -20.04 13.73
CA GLU A 13 -14.54 -19.69 12.47
C GLU A 13 -13.71 -20.07 11.23
N ILE A 14 -12.42 -20.32 11.41
CA ILE A 14 -11.53 -20.72 10.30
C ILE A 14 -11.45 -22.25 10.26
N ASP A 15 -11.93 -22.82 9.17
CA ASP A 15 -11.72 -24.23 8.87
C ASP A 15 -10.23 -24.51 8.65
N LYS A 16 -9.61 -25.18 9.62
CA LYS A 16 -8.17 -25.46 9.63
C LYS A 16 -7.74 -26.39 8.51
N THR A 17 -8.64 -27.30 8.10
CA THR A 17 -8.37 -28.23 6.99
C THR A 17 -8.29 -27.46 5.68
N ARG A 18 -9.28 -26.63 5.39
CA ARG A 18 -9.29 -25.77 4.20
C ARG A 18 -8.13 -24.78 4.18
N LEU A 19 -7.77 -24.23 5.34
CA LEU A 19 -6.60 -23.35 5.45
C LEU A 19 -5.32 -24.12 5.11
N GLY A 20 -5.16 -25.35 5.61
CA GLY A 20 -4.05 -26.24 5.28
C GLY A 20 -3.98 -26.53 3.78
N GLU A 21 -5.09 -26.95 3.18
CA GLU A 21 -5.21 -27.19 1.73
C GLU A 21 -4.85 -25.96 0.90
N LEU A 22 -5.28 -24.76 1.33
CA LEU A 22 -4.92 -23.50 0.66
C LEU A 22 -3.42 -23.22 0.75
N VAL A 23 -2.81 -23.41 1.92
CA VAL A 23 -1.37 -23.24 2.12
C VAL A 23 -0.60 -24.20 1.23
N ASP A 24 -0.99 -25.48 1.19
CA ASP A 24 -0.36 -26.49 0.35
C ASP A 24 -0.52 -26.16 -1.14
N LEU A 25 -1.71 -25.73 -1.56
CA LEU A 25 -1.97 -25.30 -2.94
C LEU A 25 -1.04 -24.16 -3.35
N ILE A 26 -0.92 -23.12 -2.53
CA ILE A 26 -0.06 -21.97 -2.81
C ILE A 26 1.42 -22.37 -2.79
N SER A 27 1.83 -23.20 -1.85
CA SER A 27 3.21 -23.67 -1.71
C SER A 27 3.68 -24.52 -2.89
N ASN A 28 2.75 -25.24 -3.53
CA ASN A 28 3.02 -26.10 -4.69
C ASN A 28 2.96 -25.35 -6.04
N ILE A 29 2.56 -24.07 -6.04
CA ILE A 29 2.60 -23.27 -7.28
C ILE A 29 4.06 -22.97 -7.62
N SER A 30 4.53 -23.48 -8.76
CA SER A 30 5.83 -23.12 -9.31
C SER A 30 5.81 -21.66 -9.79
N VAL A 31 6.44 -20.78 -9.05
CA VAL A 31 6.44 -19.32 -9.30
C VAL A 31 7.60 -18.89 -10.23
N GLY A 32 8.22 -19.84 -10.92
CA GLY A 32 9.35 -19.60 -11.83
C GLY A 32 10.71 -19.61 -11.12
N ASP A 33 11.79 -19.66 -11.90
CA ASP A 33 13.14 -19.93 -11.38
C ASP A 33 13.90 -18.69 -10.90
N SER A 34 13.45 -17.47 -11.23
CA SER A 34 14.11 -16.24 -10.79
C SER A 34 13.35 -15.56 -9.66
N GLU A 35 14.09 -14.92 -8.73
CA GLU A 35 13.53 -14.17 -7.61
C GLU A 35 12.60 -13.03 -8.05
N SER A 36 12.93 -12.31 -9.12
CA SER A 36 12.10 -11.22 -9.65
C SER A 36 10.76 -11.72 -10.20
N LYS A 37 10.75 -12.86 -10.90
CA LYS A 37 9.51 -13.48 -11.37
C LYS A 37 8.62 -13.93 -10.20
N LYS A 38 9.22 -14.47 -9.14
CA LYS A 38 8.48 -14.86 -7.92
C LYS A 38 7.80 -13.66 -7.27
N LYS A 39 8.52 -12.54 -7.11
CA LYS A 39 7.96 -11.30 -6.54
C LYS A 39 6.81 -10.75 -7.39
N ASP A 40 6.96 -10.71 -8.71
CA ASP A 40 5.90 -10.22 -9.60
C ASP A 40 4.65 -11.10 -9.58
N VAL A 41 4.79 -12.43 -9.57
CA VAL A 41 3.65 -13.35 -9.46
C VAL A 41 2.95 -13.21 -8.11
N LEU A 42 3.68 -13.21 -7.01
CA LEU A 42 3.12 -13.01 -5.67
C LEU A 42 2.44 -11.65 -5.54
N GLY A 43 3.04 -10.60 -6.11
CA GLY A 43 2.46 -9.27 -6.16
C GLY A 43 1.14 -9.24 -6.93
N ARG A 44 1.03 -9.91 -8.08
CA ARG A 44 -0.21 -10.02 -8.86
C ARG A 44 -1.30 -10.79 -8.12
N VAL A 45 -0.93 -11.89 -7.46
CA VAL A 45 -1.85 -12.65 -6.61
C VAL A 45 -2.38 -11.78 -5.47
N TYR A 46 -1.51 -11.00 -4.83
CA TYR A 46 -1.90 -10.09 -3.77
C TYR A 46 -2.86 -9.00 -4.26
N GLU A 47 -2.58 -8.35 -5.40
CA GLU A 47 -3.46 -7.37 -6.04
C GLU A 47 -4.83 -7.96 -6.41
N TYR A 48 -4.86 -9.20 -6.91
CA TYR A 48 -6.10 -9.90 -7.20
C TYR A 48 -6.97 -10.05 -5.95
N PHE A 49 -6.38 -10.50 -4.84
CA PHE A 49 -7.11 -10.62 -3.58
C PHE A 49 -7.57 -9.27 -3.05
N LEU A 50 -6.73 -8.24 -3.08
CA LEU A 50 -7.14 -6.88 -2.68
C LEU A 50 -8.34 -6.39 -3.49
N GLY A 51 -8.31 -6.55 -4.81
CA GLY A 51 -9.43 -6.18 -5.68
C GLY A 51 -10.71 -6.96 -5.36
N ARG A 52 -10.61 -8.24 -5.02
CA ARG A 52 -11.76 -9.06 -4.60
C ARG A 52 -12.29 -8.63 -3.23
N PHE A 53 -11.43 -8.30 -2.29
CA PHE A 53 -11.83 -7.75 -0.99
C PHE A 53 -12.51 -6.40 -1.15
N ALA A 54 -11.95 -5.49 -1.94
CA ALA A 54 -12.56 -4.20 -2.22
C ALA A 54 -13.97 -4.35 -2.81
N GLY A 55 -14.16 -5.29 -3.73
CA GLY A 55 -15.48 -5.59 -4.30
C GLY A 55 -16.47 -6.19 -3.29
N ALA A 56 -15.99 -6.97 -2.31
CA ALA A 56 -16.83 -7.58 -1.29
C ALA A 56 -17.25 -6.58 -0.19
N GLU A 57 -16.39 -5.62 0.15
CA GLU A 57 -16.65 -4.55 1.11
C GLU A 57 -17.59 -3.45 0.55
N GLY A 58 -17.92 -3.50 -0.73
CA GLY A 58 -18.85 -2.56 -1.36
C GLY A 58 -18.34 -1.12 -1.34
N LYS A 59 -19.12 -0.19 -0.74
CA LYS A 59 -18.76 1.25 -0.71
C LYS A 59 -17.44 1.55 0.02
N GLY A 60 -17.08 0.75 1.02
CA GLY A 60 -15.80 0.88 1.75
C GLY A 60 -14.60 0.34 0.97
N GLY A 61 -14.82 -0.45 -0.08
CA GLY A 61 -13.74 -1.07 -0.85
C GLY A 61 -12.87 -0.07 -1.62
N GLY A 62 -13.44 1.06 -2.02
CA GLY A 62 -12.72 2.13 -2.70
C GLY A 62 -11.75 2.92 -1.81
N GLU A 63 -11.89 2.80 -0.49
CA GLU A 63 -11.05 3.54 0.47
C GLU A 63 -9.61 3.01 0.56
N PHE A 64 -9.37 1.76 0.15
CA PHE A 64 -8.05 1.14 0.25
C PHE A 64 -7.51 0.59 -1.07
N TYR A 65 -8.28 0.63 -2.15
CA TYR A 65 -7.87 0.10 -3.43
C TYR A 65 -8.18 1.06 -4.57
N THR A 66 -7.14 1.61 -5.17
CA THR A 66 -7.23 2.41 -6.40
C THR A 66 -6.93 1.53 -7.60
N PRO A 67 -7.79 1.51 -8.65
CA PRO A 67 -7.54 0.72 -9.85
C PRO A 67 -6.18 1.02 -10.49
N LYS A 68 -5.46 -0.03 -10.86
CA LYS A 68 -4.11 0.04 -11.41
C LYS A 68 -3.98 1.01 -12.60
N SER A 69 -5.00 1.08 -13.46
CA SER A 69 -4.99 1.97 -14.62
C SER A 69 -4.94 3.44 -14.22
N ILE A 70 -5.70 3.82 -13.17
CA ILE A 70 -5.70 5.18 -12.64
C ILE A 70 -4.33 5.50 -12.04
N VAL A 71 -3.84 4.63 -11.16
CA VAL A 71 -2.54 4.82 -10.50
C VAL A 71 -1.42 4.93 -11.52
N LYS A 72 -1.41 4.06 -12.54
CA LYS A 72 -0.42 4.10 -13.61
C LYS A 72 -0.47 5.46 -14.34
N THR A 73 -1.65 5.96 -14.67
CA THR A 73 -1.79 7.26 -15.34
C THR A 73 -1.21 8.39 -14.49
N LEU A 74 -1.51 8.42 -13.18
CA LEU A 74 -1.00 9.44 -12.27
C LEU A 74 0.53 9.40 -12.17
N VAL A 75 1.11 8.22 -12.05
CA VAL A 75 2.56 8.04 -11.96
C VAL A 75 3.26 8.44 -13.25
N GLU A 76 2.72 8.06 -14.40
CA GLU A 76 3.23 8.47 -15.72
C GLU A 76 3.17 10.00 -15.93
N MET A 77 2.24 10.68 -15.28
CA MET A 77 2.13 12.15 -15.37
C MET A 77 3.19 12.88 -14.56
N ILE A 78 3.66 12.32 -13.44
CA ILE A 78 4.63 12.98 -12.56
C ILE A 78 6.06 12.47 -12.76
N GLU A 79 6.23 11.34 -13.45
CA GLU A 79 7.53 10.76 -13.84
C GLU A 79 8.56 10.69 -12.68
N PRO A 80 8.30 9.92 -11.61
CA PRO A 80 9.17 9.87 -10.42
C PRO A 80 10.40 9.00 -10.67
N TYR A 81 11.38 9.51 -11.39
CA TYR A 81 12.64 8.79 -11.68
C TYR A 81 13.54 8.64 -10.45
N GLU A 82 13.58 9.66 -9.59
CA GLU A 82 14.37 9.69 -8.37
C GLU A 82 13.80 10.69 -7.37
N GLY A 83 14.10 10.52 -6.08
CA GLY A 83 13.67 11.43 -5.03
C GLY A 83 12.67 10.83 -4.05
N ARG A 84 11.96 11.67 -3.32
CA ARG A 84 11.03 11.28 -2.25
C ARG A 84 9.61 11.30 -2.74
N VAL A 85 8.99 10.13 -2.79
CA VAL A 85 7.56 9.94 -3.12
C VAL A 85 6.78 9.82 -1.81
N TYR A 86 5.74 10.61 -1.65
CA TYR A 86 4.90 10.60 -0.46
C TYR A 86 3.42 10.44 -0.81
N ASP A 87 2.76 9.54 -0.09
CA ASP A 87 1.31 9.37 -0.12
C ASP A 87 0.73 9.53 1.30
N PRO A 88 0.02 10.63 1.58
CA PRO A 88 -0.54 10.92 2.92
C PRO A 88 -1.75 10.06 3.30
N CYS A 89 -2.28 9.28 2.36
CA CYS A 89 -3.41 8.38 2.55
C CYS A 89 -3.20 7.09 1.71
N CYS A 90 -2.07 6.41 1.97
CA CYS A 90 -1.48 5.45 1.04
C CYS A 90 -2.30 4.18 0.79
N GLY A 91 -3.38 3.97 1.53
CA GLY A 91 -4.22 2.82 1.32
C GLY A 91 -3.41 1.51 1.40
N SER A 92 -3.59 0.65 0.42
CA SER A 92 -2.83 -0.59 0.27
C SER A 92 -1.46 -0.43 -0.42
N GLY A 93 -1.01 0.80 -0.68
CA GLY A 93 0.31 1.10 -1.28
C GLY A 93 0.36 1.01 -2.80
N GLY A 94 -0.77 1.12 -3.47
CA GLY A 94 -0.85 1.03 -4.93
C GLY A 94 0.01 2.06 -5.66
N MET A 95 0.07 3.31 -5.18
CA MET A 95 0.88 4.38 -5.74
C MET A 95 2.37 4.03 -5.70
N PHE A 96 2.85 3.47 -4.61
CA PHE A 96 4.25 3.08 -4.44
C PHE A 96 4.66 1.97 -5.40
N VAL A 97 3.82 0.96 -5.54
CA VAL A 97 4.06 -0.16 -6.47
C VAL A 97 4.13 0.30 -7.92
N GLN A 98 3.32 1.27 -8.31
CA GLN A 98 3.38 1.79 -9.68
C GLN A 98 4.57 2.74 -9.89
N SER A 99 4.98 3.49 -8.86
CA SER A 99 6.19 4.30 -8.91
C SER A 99 7.45 3.43 -9.09
N GLU A 100 7.53 2.28 -8.36
CA GLU A 100 8.58 1.29 -8.58
C GLU A 100 8.59 0.81 -10.03
N LYS A 101 7.42 0.35 -10.53
CA LYS A 101 7.30 -0.15 -11.90
C LYS A 101 7.67 0.89 -12.96
N PHE A 102 7.31 2.14 -12.73
CA PHE A 102 7.71 3.23 -13.61
C PHE A 102 9.23 3.33 -13.72
N VAL A 103 9.94 3.30 -12.60
CA VAL A 103 11.40 3.34 -12.58
C VAL A 103 12.01 2.12 -13.28
N GLU A 104 11.50 0.91 -13.02
CA GLU A 104 11.95 -0.32 -13.68
C GLU A 104 11.72 -0.28 -15.20
N ASP A 105 10.54 0.11 -15.64
CA ASP A 105 10.16 0.19 -17.06
C ASP A 105 11.02 1.21 -17.84
N HIS A 106 11.53 2.23 -17.15
CA HIS A 106 12.42 3.26 -17.70
C HIS A 106 13.90 3.02 -17.40
N GLN A 107 14.29 1.79 -17.04
CA GLN A 107 15.69 1.39 -16.76
C GLN A 107 16.36 2.19 -15.63
N GLY A 108 15.56 2.77 -14.73
CA GLY A 108 16.03 3.45 -13.53
C GLY A 108 16.45 2.46 -12.44
N LYS A 109 16.92 3.01 -11.32
CA LYS A 109 17.28 2.25 -10.12
C LYS A 109 16.29 2.56 -9.02
N ILE A 110 15.61 1.53 -8.53
CA ILE A 110 14.60 1.69 -7.47
C ILE A 110 15.20 2.28 -6.18
N GLU A 111 16.48 2.07 -5.93
CA GLU A 111 17.21 2.65 -4.80
C GLU A 111 17.27 4.17 -4.85
N ASN A 112 17.00 4.78 -6.00
CA ASN A 112 16.92 6.24 -6.14
C ASN A 112 15.61 6.81 -5.62
N LEU A 113 14.59 5.97 -5.37
CA LEU A 113 13.34 6.37 -4.75
C LEU A 113 13.37 6.16 -3.23
N SER A 114 12.92 7.14 -2.50
CA SER A 114 12.63 7.05 -1.06
C SER A 114 11.13 7.17 -0.85
N ILE A 115 10.51 6.08 -0.40
CA ILE A 115 9.05 5.98 -0.30
C ILE A 115 8.61 6.31 1.12
N TYR A 116 7.64 7.22 1.23
CA TYR A 116 7.01 7.62 2.48
C TYR A 116 5.50 7.52 2.35
N GLY A 117 4.84 7.12 3.42
CA GLY A 117 3.37 7.04 3.42
C GLY A 117 2.80 7.15 4.81
N GLN A 118 1.52 7.46 4.84
CA GLN A 118 0.73 7.42 6.07
C GLN A 118 -0.65 6.86 5.76
N GLU A 119 -1.23 6.11 6.69
CA GLU A 119 -2.54 5.50 6.56
C GLU A 119 -3.24 5.50 7.91
N MET A 120 -4.48 5.95 7.95
CA MET A 120 -5.26 6.05 9.18
C MET A 120 -5.80 4.69 9.66
N ASN A 121 -6.19 3.83 8.74
CA ASN A 121 -6.78 2.54 9.08
C ASN A 121 -5.72 1.48 9.41
N ALA A 122 -5.82 0.90 10.62
CA ALA A 122 -4.87 -0.11 11.11
C ALA A 122 -4.75 -1.35 10.20
N THR A 123 -5.87 -1.80 9.64
CA THR A 123 -5.89 -2.98 8.77
C THR A 123 -5.25 -2.65 7.42
N THR A 124 -5.62 -1.52 6.83
CA THR A 124 -5.11 -1.04 5.56
C THR A 124 -3.61 -0.75 5.62
N TRP A 125 -3.13 -0.13 6.70
CA TRP A 125 -1.70 0.06 6.96
C TRP A 125 -0.91 -1.26 6.98
N LYS A 126 -1.48 -2.32 7.59
CA LYS A 126 -0.88 -3.66 7.55
C LYS A 126 -0.88 -4.26 6.15
N LEU A 127 -1.97 -4.07 5.39
CA LEU A 127 -2.05 -4.49 4.00
C LEU A 127 -0.99 -3.79 3.15
N CYS A 128 -0.79 -2.49 3.34
CA CYS A 128 0.29 -1.76 2.68
C CYS A 128 1.67 -2.36 2.99
N LYS A 129 1.98 -2.57 4.26
CA LYS A 129 3.25 -3.21 4.67
C LYS A 129 3.45 -4.60 4.07
N MET A 130 2.39 -5.39 3.98
CA MET A 130 2.44 -6.71 3.33
C MET A 130 2.71 -6.58 1.83
N ASN A 131 2.01 -5.65 1.16
CA ASN A 131 2.17 -5.40 -0.27
C ASN A 131 3.62 -5.04 -0.62
N LEU A 132 4.20 -4.09 0.11
CA LEU A 132 5.57 -3.65 -0.10
C LEU A 132 6.59 -4.75 0.21
N ALA A 133 6.39 -5.50 1.31
CA ALA A 133 7.28 -6.59 1.68
C ALA A 133 7.30 -7.75 0.66
N ILE A 134 6.15 -8.10 0.05
CA ILE A 134 6.06 -9.10 -1.01
C ILE A 134 6.91 -8.71 -2.22
N ARG A 135 7.01 -7.42 -2.50
CA ARG A 135 7.77 -6.86 -3.62
C ARG A 135 9.22 -6.53 -3.26
N GLY A 136 9.55 -6.56 -1.97
CA GLY A 136 10.88 -6.16 -1.48
C GLY A 136 11.12 -4.67 -1.54
N LEU A 137 10.04 -3.86 -1.48
CA LEU A 137 10.08 -2.41 -1.41
C LEU A 137 10.25 -1.94 0.03
N ASP A 138 11.25 -1.11 0.25
CA ASP A 138 11.41 -0.39 1.50
C ASP A 138 10.61 0.91 1.47
N ALA A 139 9.85 1.14 2.54
CA ALA A 139 9.08 2.37 2.72
C ALA A 139 8.97 2.76 4.19
N ASN A 140 9.00 4.04 4.45
CA ASN A 140 8.70 4.59 5.76
C ASN A 140 7.20 4.93 5.84
N LEU A 141 6.42 4.05 6.45
CA LEU A 141 4.98 4.23 6.68
C LEU A 141 4.66 4.77 8.10
N GLY A 142 5.65 5.35 8.76
CA GLY A 142 5.54 5.71 10.17
C GLY A 142 5.59 4.49 11.11
N PRO A 143 5.71 4.74 12.42
CA PRO A 143 5.79 3.69 13.44
C PRO A 143 4.44 2.97 13.66
N HIS A 144 3.33 3.60 13.35
CA HIS A 144 1.96 3.11 13.48
C HIS A 144 1.05 3.77 12.42
N HIS A 145 -0.19 3.31 12.34
CA HIS A 145 -1.24 3.96 11.57
C HIS A 145 -1.71 5.22 12.28
N ASP A 146 -1.98 6.30 11.56
CA ASP A 146 -2.54 7.52 12.15
C ASP A 146 -3.13 8.44 11.07
N ASP A 147 -3.96 9.41 11.50
CA ASP A 147 -4.57 10.42 10.65
C ASP A 147 -3.56 11.51 10.29
N THR A 148 -3.27 11.65 9.02
CA THR A 148 -2.31 12.61 8.49
C THR A 148 -2.69 14.07 8.79
N PHE A 149 -3.97 14.40 8.87
CA PHE A 149 -4.40 15.76 9.18
C PHE A 149 -4.11 16.13 10.62
N HIS A 150 -4.38 15.24 11.59
CA HIS A 150 -4.28 15.53 13.01
C HIS A 150 -2.94 15.11 13.61
N HIS A 151 -2.32 14.05 13.09
CA HIS A 151 -1.07 13.51 13.59
C HIS A 151 -0.10 13.18 12.46
N ASP A 152 0.51 14.21 11.88
CA ASP A 152 1.53 14.05 10.85
C ASP A 152 2.76 13.30 11.42
N LEU A 153 3.01 12.09 10.91
CA LEU A 153 4.15 11.26 11.29
C LEU A 153 5.44 11.62 10.54
N HIS A 154 5.35 12.48 9.54
CA HIS A 154 6.45 12.87 8.65
C HIS A 154 6.72 14.38 8.67
N LYS A 155 6.62 15.04 9.83
CA LYS A 155 6.68 16.49 10.02
C LYS A 155 7.85 17.22 9.35
N THR A 156 8.98 16.54 9.16
CA THR A 156 10.19 17.12 8.56
C THR A 156 10.39 16.71 7.10
N LEU A 157 9.50 15.86 6.57
CA LEU A 157 9.59 15.40 5.20
C LEU A 157 9.30 16.55 4.23
N LYS A 158 10.18 16.68 3.25
CA LYS A 158 9.93 17.50 2.06
C LYS A 158 9.94 16.56 0.88
N ALA A 159 8.76 16.17 0.45
CA ALA A 159 8.58 15.26 -0.67
C ALA A 159 8.88 15.97 -1.99
N ASP A 160 9.46 15.24 -2.93
CA ASP A 160 9.67 15.71 -4.30
C ASP A 160 8.43 15.43 -5.16
N PHE A 161 7.69 14.34 -4.84
CA PHE A 161 6.44 13.95 -5.48
C PHE A 161 5.40 13.59 -4.42
N ILE A 162 4.17 14.06 -4.61
CA ILE A 162 3.03 13.70 -3.78
C ILE A 162 1.98 13.05 -4.68
N LEU A 163 1.58 11.85 -4.32
CA LEU A 163 0.51 11.09 -4.96
C LEU A 163 -0.53 10.74 -3.91
N ALA A 164 -1.78 11.08 -4.11
CA ALA A 164 -2.82 10.81 -3.15
C ALA A 164 -4.16 10.48 -3.82
N ASN A 165 -4.86 9.50 -3.27
CA ASN A 165 -6.27 9.29 -3.50
C ASN A 165 -7.00 9.38 -2.15
N PRO A 166 -7.32 10.60 -1.69
CA PRO A 166 -7.92 10.80 -0.39
C PRO A 166 -9.34 10.23 -0.34
N PRO A 167 -9.82 9.81 0.84
CA PRO A 167 -11.18 9.32 1.00
C PRO A 167 -12.20 10.42 0.68
N PHE A 168 -13.32 10.03 0.03
CA PHE A 168 -14.38 10.95 -0.40
C PHE A 168 -15.46 11.13 0.66
N ASN A 169 -16.06 12.31 0.69
CA ASN A 169 -17.26 12.62 1.48
C ASN A 169 -17.12 12.36 2.99
N ILE A 170 -15.95 12.59 3.55
CA ILE A 170 -15.76 12.53 5.01
C ILE A 170 -16.34 13.80 5.61
N SER A 171 -17.41 13.64 6.42
CA SER A 171 -17.98 14.70 7.25
C SER A 171 -17.14 14.85 8.53
N ASP A 172 -17.15 16.06 9.09
CA ASP A 172 -16.58 16.34 10.43
C ASP A 172 -15.10 15.92 10.61
N TRP A 173 -14.30 16.03 9.55
CA TRP A 173 -12.87 15.72 9.57
C TRP A 173 -12.02 16.69 10.41
N GLY A 174 -12.64 17.59 11.17
CA GLY A 174 -11.97 18.48 12.12
C GLY A 174 -11.26 19.70 11.49
N GLY A 175 -11.60 20.08 10.26
CA GLY A 175 -10.95 21.19 9.54
C GLY A 175 -10.89 22.51 10.32
N LYS A 176 -11.86 22.80 11.18
CA LYS A 176 -11.84 23.98 12.06
C LYS A 176 -10.69 23.98 13.07
N GLN A 177 -10.19 22.81 13.45
CA GLN A 177 -9.06 22.65 14.38
C GLN A 177 -7.71 22.81 13.67
N LEU A 178 -7.71 22.84 12.35
CA LEU A 178 -6.51 22.86 11.51
C LEU A 178 -6.31 24.21 10.79
N THR A 179 -7.13 25.23 11.12
CA THR A 179 -7.04 26.55 10.48
C THR A 179 -5.68 27.23 10.63
N ASP A 180 -4.96 26.94 11.71
CA ASP A 180 -3.64 27.49 11.99
C ASP A 180 -2.49 26.53 11.60
N ASP A 181 -2.80 25.43 10.93
CA ASP A 181 -1.80 24.47 10.48
C ASP A 181 -0.98 25.03 9.32
N VAL A 182 0.35 24.88 9.39
CA VAL A 182 1.28 25.44 8.40
C VAL A 182 1.15 24.86 6.99
N ARG A 183 0.35 23.80 6.83
CA ARG A 183 0.09 23.16 5.54
C ARG A 183 -1.04 23.84 4.75
N TRP A 184 -1.79 24.80 5.38
CA TRP A 184 -2.90 25.53 4.76
C TRP A 184 -2.55 26.93 4.29
#